data_db029d6e6df55276110fd99ab717d7b8
#
_entry.id   db029d6e6df55276110fd99ab717d7b8
#
_cell.length_a   1.000
_cell.length_b   1.000
_cell.length_c   1.000
_cell.angle_alpha   90.00
_cell.angle_beta   90.00
_cell.angle_gamma   90.00
#
_symmetry.space_group_name_H-M   'P 1'
#
loop_
_entity.id
_entity.type
_entity.pdbx_description
1 polymer ?
#
loop_
_entity_poly.entity_id
_entity_poly.type
_entity_poly.pdbx_seq_one_letter_code
_entity_poly.pdbx_strand_id
1 'polypeptide(L)'
;MLSPDMFHKFVLPAFEEEAESLDNSCFHLDGPEALKHLDDILTLDAIGAVQWQPGSYNKPAFEWPEVIDKIQQSGKAAIIAGTPEQVKSIHGRFKPELLVYDVQAENERDGLELLDWLKKYT
;
A
#
# COMPACT_ATOMS: atom_id res chain seq x y z
N MET A 1 -6.12 6.53 -20.65
CA MET A 1 -5.58 6.91 -19.33
C MET A 1 -4.76 8.19 -19.43
N LEU A 2 -4.80 9.02 -18.39
CA LEU A 2 -4.07 10.29 -18.37
C LEU A 2 -2.55 10.08 -18.37
N SER A 3 -1.83 10.92 -19.12
CA SER A 3 -0.36 10.96 -19.02
C SER A 3 0.07 11.48 -17.65
N PRO A 4 1.33 11.21 -17.22
CA PRO A 4 1.84 11.77 -15.97
C PRO A 4 1.73 13.30 -15.89
N ASP A 5 2.00 14.00 -16.97
CA ASP A 5 1.90 15.48 -17.02
C ASP A 5 0.46 15.95 -16.83
N MET A 6 -0.50 15.31 -17.48
CA MET A 6 -1.92 15.65 -17.33
C MET A 6 -2.42 15.34 -15.92
N PHE A 7 -2.00 14.21 -15.36
CA PHE A 7 -2.33 13.84 -13.98
C PHE A 7 -1.79 14.89 -13.01
N HIS A 8 -0.51 15.22 -13.12
CA HIS A 8 0.13 16.22 -12.27
C HIS A 8 -0.59 17.58 -12.31
N LYS A 9 -0.97 18.01 -13.50
CA LYS A 9 -1.57 19.33 -13.71
C LYS A 9 -3.05 19.41 -13.28
N PHE A 10 -3.84 18.38 -13.59
CA PHE A 10 -5.30 18.43 -13.47
C PHE A 10 -5.88 17.59 -12.35
N VAL A 11 -5.25 16.49 -12.00
CA VAL A 11 -5.81 15.52 -11.04
C VAL A 11 -5.14 15.63 -9.67
N LEU A 12 -3.83 15.76 -9.62
CA LEU A 12 -3.08 15.79 -8.38
C LEU A 12 -3.53 16.92 -7.43
N PRO A 13 -3.77 18.16 -7.88
CA PRO A 13 -4.24 19.21 -6.99
C PRO A 13 -5.60 18.91 -6.35
N ALA A 14 -6.48 18.20 -7.04
CA ALA A 14 -7.78 17.80 -6.50
C ALA A 14 -7.60 16.74 -5.41
N PHE A 15 -6.70 15.77 -5.59
CA PHE A 15 -6.39 14.78 -4.58
C PHE A 15 -5.75 15.41 -3.34
N GLU A 16 -4.87 16.37 -3.54
CA GLU A 16 -4.26 17.12 -2.44
C GLU A 16 -5.32 17.83 -1.60
N GLU A 17 -6.25 18.53 -2.22
CA GLU A 17 -7.34 19.21 -1.55
C GLU A 17 -8.22 18.25 -0.76
N GLU A 18 -8.61 17.12 -1.37
CA GLU A 18 -9.39 16.09 -0.68
C GLU A 18 -8.64 15.50 0.51
N ALA A 19 -7.37 15.17 0.35
CA ALA A 19 -6.55 14.57 1.40
C ALA A 19 -6.37 15.53 2.57
N GLU A 20 -6.16 16.82 2.31
CA GLU A 20 -6.00 17.85 3.33
C GLU A 20 -7.27 18.07 4.15
N SER A 21 -8.45 17.74 3.60
CA SER A 21 -9.72 17.85 4.31
C SER A 21 -9.94 16.72 5.32
N LEU A 22 -9.10 15.69 5.33
CA LEU A 22 -9.19 14.52 6.19
C LEU A 22 -8.07 14.53 7.24
N ASP A 23 -8.37 14.07 8.45
CA ASP A 23 -7.35 13.92 9.51
C ASP A 23 -6.33 12.84 9.14
N ASN A 24 -6.80 11.75 8.55
CA ASN A 24 -5.96 10.65 8.05
C ASN A 24 -6.48 10.23 6.69
N SER A 25 -5.58 10.07 5.73
CA SER A 25 -5.97 9.67 4.39
C SER A 25 -5.12 8.53 3.86
N CYS A 26 -5.76 7.69 3.05
CA CYS A 26 -5.14 6.59 2.34
C CYS A 26 -5.48 6.70 0.86
N PHE A 27 -4.50 6.53 0.00
CA PHE A 27 -4.72 6.52 -1.44
C PHE A 27 -4.82 5.08 -1.96
N HIS A 28 -5.86 4.79 -2.73
CA HIS A 28 -6.04 3.49 -3.39
C HIS A 28 -5.34 3.51 -4.75
N LEU A 29 -4.20 2.83 -4.84
CA LEU A 29 -3.41 2.72 -6.07
C LEU A 29 -3.84 1.44 -6.79
N ASP A 30 -4.63 1.59 -7.85
CA ASP A 30 -5.30 0.49 -8.52
C ASP A 30 -4.65 0.16 -9.87
N GLY A 31 -3.96 -0.97 -9.89
CA GLY A 31 -3.40 -1.55 -11.09
C GLY A 31 -2.03 -1.01 -11.49
N PRO A 32 -1.27 -1.80 -12.29
CA PRO A 32 0.08 -1.40 -12.73
C PRO A 32 0.10 -0.12 -13.56
N GLU A 33 -1.00 0.18 -14.28
CA GLU A 33 -1.10 1.41 -15.05
C GLU A 33 -1.07 2.66 -14.17
N ALA A 34 -1.54 2.56 -12.92
CA ALA A 34 -1.52 3.68 -11.99
C ALA A 34 -0.10 3.96 -11.43
N LEU A 35 0.84 3.04 -11.58
CA LEU A 35 2.22 3.21 -11.07
C LEU A 35 2.93 4.41 -11.67
N LYS A 36 2.57 4.82 -12.87
CA LYS A 36 3.14 6.04 -13.49
C LYS A 36 2.79 7.32 -12.74
N HIS A 37 1.80 7.28 -11.85
CA HIS A 37 1.40 8.42 -11.03
C HIS A 37 1.91 8.32 -9.59
N LEU A 38 2.57 7.23 -9.22
CA LEU A 38 2.97 6.97 -7.84
C LEU A 38 3.91 8.05 -7.29
N ASP A 39 4.90 8.48 -8.06
CA ASP A 39 5.83 9.52 -7.63
C ASP A 39 5.11 10.81 -7.23
N ASP A 40 4.13 11.23 -8.04
CA ASP A 40 3.34 12.41 -7.75
C ASP A 40 2.50 12.25 -6.47
N ILE A 41 1.86 11.10 -6.32
CA ILE A 41 1.05 10.80 -5.14
C ILE A 41 1.91 10.82 -3.87
N LEU A 42 3.12 10.30 -3.94
CA LEU A 42 4.03 10.25 -2.80
C LEU A 42 4.55 11.63 -2.38
N THR A 43 4.40 12.66 -3.21
CA THR A 43 4.73 14.04 -2.83
C THR A 43 3.69 14.69 -1.93
N LEU A 44 2.49 14.12 -1.80
CA LEU A 44 1.39 14.68 -1.03
C LEU A 44 1.54 14.34 0.46
N ASP A 45 1.92 15.32 1.27
CA ASP A 45 2.15 15.13 2.70
C ASP A 45 0.88 14.70 3.45
N ALA A 46 -0.30 15.11 2.98
CA ALA A 46 -1.57 14.78 3.60
C ALA A 46 -1.95 13.30 3.44
N ILE A 47 -1.35 12.58 2.47
CA ILE A 47 -1.58 11.15 2.31
C ILE A 47 -0.61 10.38 3.20
N GLY A 48 -1.16 9.65 4.18
CA GLY A 48 -0.35 8.88 5.15
C GLY A 48 -0.06 7.45 4.74
N ALA A 49 -0.88 6.89 3.84
CA ALA A 49 -0.75 5.50 3.40
C ALA A 49 -1.17 5.32 1.94
N VAL A 50 -0.60 4.31 1.30
CA VAL A 50 -0.98 3.90 -0.05
C VAL A 50 -1.37 2.43 -0.02
N GLN A 51 -2.58 2.13 -0.46
CA GLN A 51 -3.04 0.75 -0.65
C GLN A 51 -2.67 0.31 -2.05
N TRP A 52 -1.77 -0.67 -2.15
CA TRP A 52 -1.37 -1.23 -3.43
C TRP A 52 -2.26 -2.39 -3.83
N GLN A 53 -2.94 -2.24 -4.96
CA GLN A 53 -3.86 -3.24 -5.49
C GLN A 53 -3.50 -3.55 -6.95
N PRO A 54 -2.68 -4.59 -7.19
CA PRO A 54 -2.23 -4.89 -8.55
C PRO A 54 -3.31 -5.42 -9.48
N GLY A 55 -4.42 -5.91 -8.94
CA GLY A 55 -5.50 -6.50 -9.72
C GLY A 55 -5.41 -8.03 -9.79
N SER A 56 -6.56 -8.66 -10.00
CA SER A 56 -6.71 -10.12 -9.93
C SER A 56 -5.99 -10.89 -11.04
N TYR A 57 -5.64 -10.21 -12.14
CA TYR A 57 -4.92 -10.83 -13.26
C TYR A 57 -3.41 -10.69 -13.16
N ASN A 58 -2.90 -10.04 -12.12
CA ASN A 58 -1.48 -9.83 -11.91
C ASN A 58 -0.98 -10.67 -10.74
N LYS A 59 0.35 -10.73 -10.58
CA LYS A 59 0.95 -11.30 -9.38
C LYS A 59 0.47 -10.55 -8.15
N PRO A 60 0.34 -11.24 -6.98
CA PRO A 60 -0.21 -10.61 -5.78
C PRO A 60 0.64 -9.46 -5.26
N ALA A 61 0.04 -8.60 -4.44
CA ALA A 61 0.67 -7.37 -3.95
C ALA A 61 2.04 -7.60 -3.30
N PHE A 62 2.22 -8.68 -2.55
CA PHE A 62 3.48 -8.98 -1.88
C PHE A 62 4.62 -9.35 -2.84
N GLU A 63 4.34 -9.63 -4.11
CA GLU A 63 5.35 -9.89 -5.15
C GLU A 63 5.78 -8.63 -5.91
N TRP A 64 5.43 -7.46 -5.39
CA TRP A 64 5.85 -6.16 -5.91
C TRP A 64 6.71 -5.40 -4.88
N PRO A 65 7.87 -5.95 -4.50
CA PRO A 65 8.68 -5.34 -3.45
C PRO A 65 9.15 -3.92 -3.77
N GLU A 66 9.39 -3.63 -5.05
CA GLU A 66 9.82 -2.30 -5.50
C GLU A 66 8.75 -1.23 -5.25
N VAL A 67 7.47 -1.59 -5.34
CA VAL A 67 6.36 -0.67 -5.05
C VAL A 67 6.27 -0.42 -3.55
N ILE A 68 6.35 -1.47 -2.74
CA ILE A 68 6.31 -1.37 -1.27
C ILE A 68 7.49 -0.53 -0.77
N ASP A 69 8.70 -0.81 -1.26
CA ASP A 69 9.90 -0.06 -0.91
C ASP A 69 9.73 1.44 -1.21
N LYS A 70 9.21 1.75 -2.38
CA LYS A 70 9.03 3.13 -2.81
C LYS A 70 8.06 3.90 -1.92
N ILE A 71 6.95 3.25 -1.55
CA ILE A 71 5.98 3.83 -0.62
C ILE A 71 6.64 4.08 0.74
N GLN A 72 7.33 3.11 1.28
CA GLN A 72 7.97 3.23 2.61
C GLN A 72 9.13 4.23 2.62
N GLN A 73 9.89 4.35 1.54
CA GLN A 73 10.96 5.33 1.41
C GLN A 73 10.43 6.77 1.46
N SER A 74 9.18 6.99 1.06
CA SER A 74 8.54 8.30 1.17
C SER A 74 8.04 8.62 2.59
N GLY A 75 8.16 7.68 3.54
CA GLY A 75 7.66 7.83 4.90
C GLY A 75 6.19 7.45 5.08
N LYS A 76 5.55 6.87 4.04
CA LYS A 76 4.15 6.47 4.08
C LYS A 76 4.02 4.99 4.35
N ALA A 77 2.86 4.59 4.89
CA ALA A 77 2.56 3.18 5.10
C ALA A 77 2.07 2.53 3.81
N ALA A 78 2.49 1.29 3.58
CA ALA A 78 1.96 0.46 2.51
C ALA A 78 0.89 -0.47 3.07
N ILE A 79 -0.27 -0.50 2.42
CA ILE A 79 -1.36 -1.42 2.75
C ILE A 79 -1.40 -2.47 1.65
N ILE A 80 -1.19 -3.73 2.01
CA ILE A 80 -1.14 -4.84 1.05
C ILE A 80 -2.01 -6.00 1.51
N ALA A 81 -2.68 -6.63 0.56
CA ALA A 81 -3.49 -7.82 0.82
C ALA A 81 -2.65 -9.08 0.68
N GLY A 82 -2.93 -10.06 1.51
CA GLY A 82 -2.24 -11.34 1.43
C GLY A 82 -2.80 -12.40 2.38
N THR A 83 -2.37 -13.64 2.13
CA THR A 83 -2.64 -14.76 3.03
C THR A 83 -1.64 -14.74 4.20
N PRO A 84 -1.89 -15.50 5.28
CA PRO A 84 -0.92 -15.60 6.38
C PRO A 84 0.48 -16.03 5.93
N GLU A 85 0.58 -16.96 4.99
CA GLU A 85 1.86 -17.44 4.47
C GLU A 85 2.60 -16.33 3.70
N GLN A 86 1.85 -15.55 2.91
CA GLN A 86 2.41 -14.44 2.16
C GLN A 86 2.95 -13.35 3.09
N VAL A 87 2.20 -13.02 4.14
CA VAL A 87 2.64 -12.05 5.15
C VAL A 87 3.95 -12.49 5.79
N LYS A 88 4.01 -13.75 6.22
CA LYS A 88 5.22 -14.31 6.84
C LYS A 88 6.43 -14.27 5.91
N SER A 89 6.21 -14.45 4.61
CA SER A 89 7.29 -14.49 3.62
C SER A 89 8.00 -13.15 3.44
N ILE A 90 7.30 -12.03 3.70
CA ILE A 90 7.85 -10.70 3.43
C ILE A 90 8.06 -9.86 4.69
N HIS A 91 7.51 -10.24 5.83
CA HIS A 91 7.45 -9.37 7.01
C HIS A 91 8.82 -8.84 7.47
N GLY A 92 9.84 -9.68 7.44
CA GLY A 92 11.19 -9.28 7.86
C GLY A 92 11.94 -8.41 6.87
N ARG A 93 11.40 -8.21 5.67
CA ARG A 93 12.06 -7.44 4.60
C ARG A 93 11.77 -5.95 4.66
N PHE A 94 10.61 -5.58 5.17
CA PHE A 94 10.12 -4.20 5.17
C PHE A 94 10.03 -3.63 6.58
N LYS A 95 9.82 -2.31 6.67
CA LYS A 95 9.64 -1.63 7.94
C LYS A 95 8.26 -1.96 8.51
N PRO A 96 8.16 -2.68 9.63
CA PRO A 96 6.87 -3.11 10.15
C PRO A 96 5.98 -1.95 10.60
N GLU A 97 6.56 -0.85 11.04
CA GLU A 97 5.82 0.35 11.44
C GLU A 97 5.12 1.06 10.27
N LEU A 98 5.51 0.73 9.04
CA LEU A 98 4.95 1.27 7.81
C LEU A 98 4.27 0.19 6.96
N LEU A 99 3.77 -0.86 7.59
CA LEU A 99 3.03 -1.94 6.92
C LEU A 99 1.66 -2.12 7.55
N VAL A 100 0.65 -2.21 6.70
CA VAL A 100 -0.70 -2.65 7.09
C VAL A 100 -1.07 -3.84 6.21
N TYR A 101 -1.45 -4.94 6.83
CA TYR A 101 -1.84 -6.14 6.13
C TYR A 101 -3.36 -6.30 6.12
N ASP A 102 -3.93 -6.40 4.93
CA ASP A 102 -5.30 -6.85 4.72
C ASP A 102 -5.27 -8.36 4.52
N VAL A 103 -5.46 -9.09 5.62
CA VAL A 103 -5.22 -10.55 5.64
C VAL A 103 -6.49 -11.31 5.30
N GLN A 104 -6.38 -12.19 4.33
CA GLN A 104 -7.40 -13.16 3.99
C GLN A 104 -7.02 -14.52 4.56
N ALA A 105 -7.51 -14.82 5.75
CA ALA A 105 -7.36 -16.11 6.39
C ALA A 105 -8.59 -16.99 6.10
N GLU A 106 -8.37 -18.30 5.99
CA GLU A 106 -9.47 -19.23 5.71
C GLU A 106 -10.44 -19.36 6.87
N ASN A 107 -9.97 -19.12 8.11
CA ASN A 107 -10.76 -19.21 9.31
C ASN A 107 -10.18 -18.32 10.42
N GLU A 108 -10.93 -18.15 11.51
CA GLU A 108 -10.52 -17.34 12.65
C GLU A 108 -9.22 -17.86 13.30
N ARG A 109 -9.07 -19.16 13.38
CA ARG A 109 -7.86 -19.78 14.00
C ARG A 109 -6.60 -19.36 13.27
N ASP A 110 -6.59 -19.42 11.93
CA ASP A 110 -5.43 -19.04 11.12
C ASP A 110 -5.11 -17.56 11.28
N GLY A 111 -6.14 -16.73 11.38
CA GLY A 111 -5.96 -15.30 11.64
C GLY A 111 -5.33 -15.02 13.00
N LEU A 112 -5.81 -15.70 14.06
CA LEU A 112 -5.27 -15.55 15.41
C LEU A 112 -3.83 -16.09 15.51
N GLU A 113 -3.53 -17.18 14.83
CA GLU A 113 -2.15 -17.73 14.77
C GLU A 113 -1.20 -16.73 14.10
N LEU A 114 -1.65 -16.06 13.04
CA LEU A 114 -0.85 -15.02 12.40
C LEU A 114 -0.60 -13.83 13.34
N LEU A 115 -1.61 -13.39 14.09
CA LEU A 115 -1.44 -12.30 15.05
C LEU A 115 -0.42 -12.65 16.12
N ASP A 116 -0.46 -13.85 16.64
CA ASP A 116 0.54 -14.33 17.62
C ASP A 116 1.93 -14.37 17.01
N TRP A 117 2.05 -14.84 15.77
CA TRP A 117 3.32 -14.86 15.04
C TRP A 117 3.87 -13.45 14.84
N LEU A 118 3.03 -12.50 14.43
CA LEU A 118 3.43 -11.11 14.23
C LEU A 118 3.90 -10.47 15.54
N LYS A 119 3.23 -10.71 16.66
CA LYS A 119 3.66 -10.23 17.98
C LYS A 119 5.04 -10.76 18.35
N LYS A 120 5.35 -12.01 18.00
CA LYS A 120 6.62 -12.64 18.30
C LYS A 120 7.77 -12.11 17.44
N TYR A 121 7.49 -11.82 16.17
CA TYR A 121 8.52 -11.48 15.16
C TYR A 121 8.51 -9.98 14.76
N THR A 122 7.76 -9.16 15.44
CA THR A 122 7.79 -7.71 15.31
C THR A 122 8.21 -7.06 16.62
#